data_8d6d022a31a8868a17068343b95cd052
#
_entry.id   8d6d022a31a8868a17068343b95cd052
#
_cell.length_a   1.000
_cell.length_b   1.000
_cell.length_c   1.000
_cell.angle_alpha   90.00
_cell.angle_beta   90.00
_cell.angle_gamma   90.00
#
_symmetry.space_group_name_H-M   'P 1'
#
loop_
_entity.id
_entity.type
_entity.pdbx_description
1 polymer ?
#
loop_
_entity_poly.entity_id
_entity_poly.type
_entity_poly.pdbx_seq_one_letter_code
_entity_poly.pdbx_strand_id
1 'polypeptide(L)'
;RNHPSVFCWSIGNEVIERKKLEVITTAKRLAEHVHRLDPSRPVTSALTTWDKDWEIFDPLAAVHDIVGYNYQLHRAESDHERVPSRIIMQTESYPRDAFRNWDLVNKHPYIIGDFVWTALDYLGESSIGRAYYKGREKDGFHTGQLYPWHGAYCGDIDLTGLRKPISHYRDMLYNPDKKLYMAVREPNGYRGEIKVTDWGVWPTSESWTWSGHEGKPIEVEVCSRYPRVRLFLNDSLVDERPAGYVQQFKAVFTLPYQAGTLRAVGVDENGIEQETVVLKTSGTPVSLRLTTQDQTIKADGQDLAFVIIEVVDKNGNVVPDAANEVEFSVRGTGMLEATGSADLKDEKSYTAPIRKVWKGRAIAVIRSTKQNGKVKLKVASKGLSPASVIIKTKR
;
A
#
# COMPACT_ATOMS: atom_id res chain seq x y z
N ARG A 1 -0.43 23.41 15.08
CA ARG A 1 -1.81 23.22 15.57
C ARG A 1 -2.89 23.88 14.71
N ASN A 2 -2.54 24.83 13.84
CA ASN A 2 -3.50 25.61 13.07
C ASN A 2 -3.93 24.96 11.73
N HIS A 3 -3.72 23.66 11.58
CA HIS A 3 -4.13 22.92 10.38
C HIS A 3 -5.45 22.19 10.63
N PRO A 4 -6.47 22.37 9.77
CA PRO A 4 -7.77 21.71 9.91
C PRO A 4 -7.68 20.17 9.84
N SER A 5 -6.67 19.63 9.16
CA SER A 5 -6.43 18.19 9.04
C SER A 5 -5.94 17.54 10.34
N VAL A 6 -5.47 18.30 11.32
CA VAL A 6 -5.13 17.77 12.65
C VAL A 6 -6.41 17.66 13.45
N PHE A 7 -6.94 16.44 13.64
CA PHE A 7 -8.21 16.24 14.35
C PHE A 7 -8.04 15.76 15.80
N CYS A 8 -6.91 15.13 16.14
CA CYS A 8 -6.59 14.71 17.51
C CYS A 8 -5.08 14.77 17.77
N TRP A 9 -4.69 14.73 19.05
CA TRP A 9 -3.32 14.68 19.52
C TRP A 9 -3.02 13.33 20.15
N SER A 10 -1.98 12.63 19.70
CA SER A 10 -1.51 11.41 20.34
C SER A 10 -0.39 11.75 21.33
N ILE A 11 -0.50 11.25 22.57
CA ILE A 11 0.47 11.47 23.63
C ILE A 11 1.34 10.26 23.94
N GLY A 12 1.15 9.14 23.24
CA GLY A 12 1.99 7.95 23.43
C GLY A 12 1.63 6.80 22.49
N ASN A 13 2.56 5.88 22.34
CA ASN A 13 2.39 4.66 21.55
C ASN A 13 2.95 3.46 22.32
N GLU A 14 2.15 2.41 22.47
CA GLU A 14 2.52 1.07 22.96
C GLU A 14 3.34 1.09 24.27
N VAL A 15 2.93 1.93 25.23
CA VAL A 15 3.63 2.07 26.51
C VAL A 15 3.60 0.75 27.27
N ILE A 16 4.77 0.11 27.40
CA ILE A 16 4.91 -1.22 28.00
C ILE A 16 4.81 -1.21 29.53
N GLU A 17 5.10 -0.07 30.19
CA GLU A 17 5.01 0.12 31.64
C GLU A 17 3.57 0.37 32.13
N ARG A 18 2.56 -0.04 31.39
CA ARG A 18 1.13 0.18 31.60
C ARG A 18 0.59 -0.20 32.99
N LYS A 19 1.31 -1.07 33.71
CA LYS A 19 0.97 -1.49 35.10
C LYS A 19 1.46 -0.52 36.16
N LYS A 20 2.26 0.50 35.78
CA LYS A 20 2.83 1.46 36.72
C LYS A 20 1.93 2.69 36.86
N LEU A 21 1.65 3.09 38.11
CA LEU A 21 0.84 4.27 38.42
C LEU A 21 1.44 5.55 37.83
N GLU A 22 2.75 5.64 37.75
CA GLU A 22 3.48 6.78 37.18
C GLU A 22 3.13 7.03 35.73
N VAL A 23 2.85 5.96 34.96
CA VAL A 23 2.44 6.07 33.56
C VAL A 23 1.09 6.76 33.45
N ILE A 24 0.12 6.38 34.26
CA ILE A 24 -1.21 6.99 34.31
C ILE A 24 -1.11 8.47 34.70
N THR A 25 -0.32 8.77 35.74
CA THR A 25 -0.10 10.14 36.19
C THR A 25 0.57 10.98 35.11
N THR A 26 1.55 10.43 34.40
CA THR A 26 2.24 11.09 33.28
C THR A 26 1.29 11.34 32.13
N ALA A 27 0.52 10.34 31.72
CA ALA A 27 -0.47 10.49 30.66
C ALA A 27 -1.51 11.58 31.00
N LYS A 28 -2.02 11.61 32.23
CA LYS A 28 -2.94 12.65 32.71
C LYS A 28 -2.33 14.05 32.59
N ARG A 29 -1.09 14.25 33.06
CA ARG A 29 -0.40 15.53 32.92
C ARG A 29 -0.17 15.95 31.50
N LEU A 30 0.15 15.01 30.60
CA LEU A 30 0.31 15.27 29.18
C LEU A 30 -1.02 15.67 28.53
N ALA A 31 -2.10 14.94 28.80
CA ALA A 31 -3.43 15.26 28.29
C ALA A 31 -3.91 16.64 28.76
N GLU A 32 -3.78 16.95 30.07
CA GLU A 32 -4.10 18.26 30.64
C GLU A 32 -3.26 19.38 29.99
N HIS A 33 -1.98 19.10 29.69
CA HIS A 33 -1.12 20.07 29.02
C HIS A 33 -1.55 20.33 27.57
N VAL A 34 -1.89 19.27 26.84
CA VAL A 34 -2.41 19.38 25.46
C VAL A 34 -3.71 20.18 25.45
N HIS A 35 -4.67 19.87 26.32
CA HIS A 35 -5.95 20.58 26.40
C HIS A 35 -5.78 22.07 26.75
N ARG A 36 -4.78 22.43 27.57
CA ARG A 36 -4.48 23.86 27.81
C ARG A 36 -3.95 24.58 26.59
N LEU A 37 -3.19 23.88 25.72
CA LEU A 37 -2.61 24.45 24.51
C LEU A 37 -3.60 24.43 23.32
N ASP A 38 -4.45 23.42 23.26
CA ASP A 38 -5.44 23.22 22.21
C ASP A 38 -6.71 22.52 22.77
N PRO A 39 -7.64 23.30 23.35
CA PRO A 39 -8.87 22.73 23.93
C PRO A 39 -9.88 22.26 22.88
N SER A 40 -9.60 22.47 21.58
CA SER A 40 -10.53 22.17 20.50
C SER A 40 -10.39 20.75 19.94
N ARG A 41 -9.33 20.02 20.32
CA ARG A 41 -9.04 18.70 19.76
C ARG A 41 -8.89 17.65 20.86
N PRO A 42 -9.43 16.44 20.60
CA PRO A 42 -9.31 15.33 21.56
C PRO A 42 -7.88 14.81 21.67
N VAL A 43 -7.62 14.15 22.78
CA VAL A 43 -6.34 13.49 23.09
C VAL A 43 -6.52 11.98 23.01
N THR A 44 -5.55 11.31 22.43
CA THR A 44 -5.46 9.84 22.32
C THR A 44 -4.07 9.33 22.67
N SER A 45 -3.93 8.04 22.84
CA SER A 45 -2.69 7.29 22.64
C SER A 45 -3.01 5.88 22.15
N ALA A 46 -2.03 5.28 21.51
CA ALA A 46 -2.17 3.92 20.96
C ALA A 46 -1.84 2.88 22.05
N LEU A 47 -2.79 2.03 22.38
CA LEU A 47 -2.67 1.00 23.40
C LEU A 47 -2.62 -0.39 22.78
N THR A 48 -1.73 -1.24 23.26
CA THR A 48 -1.65 -2.64 22.89
C THR A 48 -1.20 -3.51 24.04
N THR A 49 -1.63 -4.77 24.05
CA THR A 49 -1.05 -5.82 24.86
C THR A 49 -1.22 -7.17 24.19
N TRP A 50 -0.24 -8.00 24.33
CA TRP A 50 -0.29 -9.42 23.97
C TRP A 50 -0.69 -10.30 25.16
N ASP A 51 -0.82 -9.70 26.36
CA ASP A 51 -1.31 -10.36 27.57
C ASP A 51 -2.84 -10.58 27.50
N LYS A 52 -3.35 -11.49 28.31
CA LYS A 52 -4.79 -11.75 28.41
C LYS A 52 -5.56 -10.64 29.12
N ASP A 53 -4.89 -9.89 29.99
CA ASP A 53 -5.49 -8.86 30.86
C ASP A 53 -5.57 -7.52 30.11
N TRP A 54 -6.54 -7.38 29.22
CA TRP A 54 -6.77 -6.14 28.49
C TRP A 54 -7.28 -5.01 29.40
N GLU A 55 -8.12 -5.35 30.37
CA GLU A 55 -8.74 -4.41 31.31
C GLU A 55 -7.72 -3.67 32.20
N ILE A 56 -6.48 -4.12 32.22
CA ILE A 56 -5.38 -3.40 32.88
C ILE A 56 -5.16 -2.00 32.32
N PHE A 57 -5.62 -1.76 31.09
CA PHE A 57 -5.57 -0.45 30.46
C PHE A 57 -6.67 0.51 30.92
N ASP A 58 -7.71 0.08 31.62
CA ASP A 58 -8.84 0.92 31.95
C ASP A 58 -8.47 2.24 32.65
N PRO A 59 -7.56 2.25 33.64
CA PRO A 59 -7.13 3.50 34.26
C PRO A 59 -6.37 4.42 33.30
N LEU A 60 -5.59 3.85 32.37
CA LEU A 60 -4.89 4.63 31.34
C LEU A 60 -5.85 5.09 30.25
N ALA A 61 -6.76 4.21 29.80
CA ALA A 61 -7.77 4.54 28.82
C ALA A 61 -8.69 5.68 29.26
N ALA A 62 -9.04 5.73 30.55
CA ALA A 62 -9.87 6.79 31.14
C ALA A 62 -9.23 8.20 31.11
N VAL A 63 -7.96 8.31 30.79
CA VAL A 63 -7.25 9.59 30.62
C VAL A 63 -7.54 10.23 29.25
N HIS A 64 -7.95 9.43 28.27
CA HIS A 64 -8.08 9.82 26.88
C HIS A 64 -9.51 10.15 26.48
N ASP A 65 -9.69 11.13 25.59
CA ASP A 65 -10.97 11.42 24.96
C ASP A 65 -11.34 10.35 23.94
N ILE A 66 -10.32 9.82 23.22
CA ILE A 66 -10.43 8.73 22.28
C ILE A 66 -9.38 7.68 22.63
N VAL A 67 -9.80 6.44 22.80
CA VAL A 67 -8.87 5.34 23.14
C VAL A 67 -8.37 4.69 21.86
N GLY A 68 -7.07 4.82 21.59
CA GLY A 68 -6.41 4.18 20.45
C GLY A 68 -6.12 2.70 20.73
N TYR A 69 -6.47 1.82 19.80
CA TYR A 69 -6.21 0.38 19.87
C TYR A 69 -5.24 -0.02 18.75
N ASN A 70 -4.05 -0.50 19.10
CA ASN A 70 -3.15 -1.12 18.14
C ASN A 70 -3.47 -2.62 18.07
N TYR A 71 -3.95 -3.09 16.92
CA TYR A 71 -4.27 -4.51 16.62
C TYR A 71 -5.33 -5.15 17.50
N GLN A 72 -6.08 -4.38 18.28
CA GLN A 72 -7.01 -4.88 19.31
C GLN A 72 -8.49 -4.51 19.04
N LEU A 73 -8.84 -4.07 17.83
CA LEU A 73 -10.21 -3.64 17.51
C LEU A 73 -11.27 -4.72 17.75
N HIS A 74 -10.88 -5.99 17.70
CA HIS A 74 -11.75 -7.12 18.01
C HIS A 74 -12.31 -7.11 19.45
N ARG A 75 -11.76 -6.27 20.34
CA ARG A 75 -12.22 -6.08 21.71
C ARG A 75 -13.22 -4.93 21.86
N ALA A 76 -13.45 -4.17 20.81
CA ALA A 76 -14.23 -2.92 20.89
C ALA A 76 -15.67 -3.14 21.36
N GLU A 77 -16.32 -4.19 20.90
CA GLU A 77 -17.72 -4.51 21.30
C GLU A 77 -17.80 -4.84 22.79
N SER A 78 -17.00 -5.77 23.30
CA SER A 78 -16.96 -6.13 24.73
C SER A 78 -16.53 -4.97 25.63
N ASP A 79 -15.61 -4.12 25.15
CA ASP A 79 -15.20 -2.93 25.90
C ASP A 79 -16.29 -1.87 25.95
N HIS A 80 -17.03 -1.68 24.87
CA HIS A 80 -18.15 -0.74 24.86
C HIS A 80 -19.33 -1.20 25.73
N GLU A 81 -19.60 -2.52 25.77
CA GLU A 81 -20.58 -3.09 26.72
C GLU A 81 -20.20 -2.78 28.17
N ARG A 82 -18.92 -2.89 28.52
CA ARG A 82 -18.39 -2.66 29.85
C ARG A 82 -18.22 -1.18 30.18
N VAL A 83 -17.84 -0.34 29.21
CA VAL A 83 -17.60 1.11 29.32
C VAL A 83 -18.29 1.84 28.16
N PRO A 84 -19.64 2.05 28.22
CA PRO A 84 -20.41 2.61 27.10
C PRO A 84 -19.99 4.02 26.64
N SER A 85 -19.31 4.78 27.47
CA SER A 85 -18.82 6.12 27.11
C SER A 85 -17.51 6.11 26.32
N ARG A 86 -16.87 4.94 26.13
CA ARG A 86 -15.58 4.83 25.45
C ARG A 86 -15.74 5.03 23.95
N ILE A 87 -15.07 6.06 23.43
CA ILE A 87 -14.86 6.27 21.99
C ILE A 87 -13.56 5.56 21.60
N ILE A 88 -13.62 4.75 20.55
CA ILE A 88 -12.51 3.88 20.15
C ILE A 88 -12.03 4.24 18.74
N MET A 89 -10.72 4.14 18.53
CA MET A 89 -10.08 4.29 17.23
C MET A 89 -9.02 3.21 17.09
N GLN A 90 -9.03 2.45 15.98
CA GLN A 90 -7.91 1.55 15.67
C GLN A 90 -6.75 2.39 15.18
N THR A 91 -5.71 2.50 15.98
CA THR A 91 -4.53 3.35 15.69
C THR A 91 -3.45 2.62 14.90
N GLU A 92 -3.44 1.29 14.94
CA GLU A 92 -2.66 0.45 14.02
C GLU A 92 -3.40 -0.83 13.73
N SER A 93 -3.41 -1.25 12.47
CA SER A 93 -4.03 -2.51 12.03
C SER A 93 -3.17 -3.26 11.01
N TYR A 94 -3.36 -4.57 10.95
CA TYR A 94 -2.75 -5.38 9.90
C TYR A 94 -3.42 -5.12 8.55
N PRO A 95 -2.65 -4.97 7.46
CA PRO A 95 -3.23 -4.78 6.12
C PRO A 95 -4.25 -5.85 5.73
N ARG A 96 -4.05 -7.10 6.17
CA ARG A 96 -4.95 -8.23 5.88
C ARG A 96 -6.32 -8.12 6.53
N ASP A 97 -6.48 -7.33 7.60
CA ASP A 97 -7.72 -7.19 8.35
C ASP A 97 -8.64 -6.07 7.81
N ALA A 98 -8.35 -5.56 6.63
CA ALA A 98 -9.04 -4.41 6.04
C ALA A 98 -10.57 -4.52 6.06
N PHE A 99 -11.15 -5.65 5.64
CA PHE A 99 -12.61 -5.83 5.65
C PHE A 99 -13.17 -5.87 7.07
N ARG A 100 -12.57 -6.65 7.95
CA ARG A 100 -13.03 -6.81 9.33
C ARG A 100 -13.07 -5.48 10.06
N ASN A 101 -12.00 -4.69 9.93
CA ASN A 101 -11.92 -3.39 10.59
C ASN A 101 -12.91 -2.39 9.98
N TRP A 102 -13.01 -2.33 8.66
CA TRP A 102 -14.00 -1.54 7.96
C TRP A 102 -15.43 -1.87 8.40
N ASP A 103 -15.74 -3.16 8.54
CA ASP A 103 -17.05 -3.65 8.94
C ASP A 103 -17.40 -3.21 10.37
N LEU A 104 -16.47 -3.32 11.32
CA LEU A 104 -16.64 -2.84 12.69
C LEU A 104 -16.84 -1.33 12.75
N VAL A 105 -16.04 -0.55 12.02
CA VAL A 105 -16.21 0.91 11.92
C VAL A 105 -17.59 1.30 11.40
N ASN A 106 -18.11 0.59 10.39
CA ASN A 106 -19.42 0.90 9.83
C ASN A 106 -20.59 0.46 10.71
N LYS A 107 -20.43 -0.60 11.49
CA LYS A 107 -21.48 -1.11 12.37
C LYS A 107 -21.63 -0.33 13.68
N HIS A 108 -20.55 0.26 14.16
CA HIS A 108 -20.50 0.82 15.52
C HIS A 108 -20.09 2.30 15.50
N PRO A 109 -21.01 3.22 15.82
CA PRO A 109 -20.73 4.66 15.78
C PRO A 109 -19.71 5.13 16.83
N TYR A 110 -19.41 4.31 17.84
CA TYR A 110 -18.38 4.59 18.84
C TYR A 110 -16.98 4.17 18.36
N ILE A 111 -16.84 3.54 17.19
CA ILE A 111 -15.57 3.24 16.53
C ILE A 111 -15.38 4.24 15.39
N ILE A 112 -14.51 5.23 15.59
CA ILE A 112 -14.41 6.38 14.70
C ILE A 112 -13.47 6.20 13.50
N GLY A 113 -12.70 5.12 13.45
CA GLY A 113 -11.81 4.85 12.32
C GLY A 113 -10.80 3.74 12.53
N ASP A 114 -10.08 3.44 11.45
CA ASP A 114 -9.02 2.43 11.36
C ASP A 114 -7.81 3.00 10.62
N PHE A 115 -6.63 2.93 11.22
CA PHE A 115 -5.35 3.30 10.62
C PHE A 115 -4.52 2.05 10.38
N VAL A 116 -4.26 1.75 9.11
CA VAL A 116 -3.40 0.61 8.76
C VAL A 116 -1.93 0.90 9.10
N TRP A 117 -1.21 -0.10 9.57
CA TRP A 117 0.25 -0.09 9.61
C TRP A 117 0.83 -0.82 8.39
N THR A 118 1.19 -0.09 7.25
CA THR A 118 1.14 1.36 7.16
C THR A 118 0.51 1.81 5.82
N ALA A 119 0.31 3.13 5.65
CA ALA A 119 -0.13 3.66 4.36
C ALA A 119 0.97 3.56 3.29
N LEU A 120 2.24 3.79 3.65
CA LEU A 120 3.39 3.82 2.74
C LEU A 120 4.49 2.88 3.26
N ASP A 121 5.14 2.12 2.37
CA ASP A 121 6.40 1.46 2.70
C ASP A 121 7.42 2.48 3.20
N TYR A 122 8.27 2.11 4.14
CA TYR A 122 9.20 3.04 4.74
C TYR A 122 10.55 2.41 5.04
N LEU A 123 11.58 3.26 5.14
CA LEU A 123 12.93 2.84 5.50
C LEU A 123 13.06 2.73 7.03
N GLY A 124 13.85 1.78 7.51
CA GLY A 124 14.12 1.58 8.92
C GLY A 124 13.80 0.19 9.40
N GLU A 125 12.60 -0.09 9.86
CA GLU A 125 12.20 -1.40 10.43
C GLU A 125 12.22 -2.50 9.38
N SER A 126 13.42 -3.04 9.17
CA SER A 126 13.72 -3.98 8.09
C SER A 126 12.80 -5.19 8.12
N SER A 127 12.23 -5.51 6.97
CA SER A 127 11.46 -6.71 6.70
C SER A 127 10.08 -6.84 7.34
N ILE A 128 9.57 -5.89 8.08
CA ILE A 128 8.16 -5.88 8.48
C ILE A 128 7.28 -5.92 7.22
N GLY A 129 6.30 -6.80 7.20
CA GLY A 129 5.37 -6.93 6.08
C GLY A 129 5.92 -7.63 4.84
N ARG A 130 7.13 -8.20 4.91
CA ARG A 130 7.69 -8.90 3.75
C ARG A 130 6.96 -10.22 3.46
N ALA A 131 6.93 -10.55 2.18
CA ALA A 131 6.78 -11.92 1.72
C ALA A 131 8.13 -12.40 1.20
N TYR A 132 8.50 -13.65 1.49
CA TYR A 132 9.78 -14.22 1.13
C TYR A 132 9.63 -15.70 0.74
N TYR A 133 10.68 -16.26 0.12
CA TYR A 133 10.68 -17.65 -0.31
C TYR A 133 11.49 -18.50 0.66
N LYS A 134 10.85 -19.53 1.23
CA LYS A 134 11.47 -20.46 2.16
C LYS A 134 12.77 -21.02 1.60
N GLY A 135 13.83 -21.03 2.42
CA GLY A 135 15.15 -21.52 2.05
C GLY A 135 15.98 -20.58 1.17
N ARG A 136 15.43 -19.48 0.67
CA ARG A 136 16.18 -18.43 -0.05
C ARG A 136 16.54 -17.23 0.82
N GLU A 137 15.71 -16.96 1.81
CA GLU A 137 15.89 -15.88 2.77
C GLU A 137 15.71 -16.44 4.19
N LYS A 138 16.31 -15.78 5.19
CA LYS A 138 16.14 -16.16 6.60
C LYS A 138 14.67 -16.03 7.02
N ASP A 139 14.21 -16.99 7.80
CA ASP A 139 12.90 -16.99 8.41
C ASP A 139 12.78 -15.85 9.46
N GLY A 140 11.54 -15.51 9.80
CA GLY A 140 11.20 -14.52 10.81
C GLY A 140 10.93 -13.14 10.25
N PHE A 141 10.46 -12.27 11.12
CA PHE A 141 10.23 -10.85 10.88
C PHE A 141 11.06 -10.03 11.87
N HIS A 142 11.28 -8.77 11.55
CA HIS A 142 11.78 -7.80 12.50
C HIS A 142 13.10 -8.20 13.20
N THR A 143 14.09 -8.59 12.43
CA THR A 143 15.43 -8.77 12.95
C THR A 143 16.38 -7.86 12.18
N GLY A 144 17.17 -7.05 12.86
CA GLY A 144 18.21 -6.22 12.25
C GLY A 144 19.31 -6.98 11.51
N GLN A 145 19.14 -8.30 11.31
CA GLN A 145 20.07 -9.19 10.64
C GLN A 145 19.59 -9.64 9.24
N LEU A 146 18.58 -8.98 8.67
CA LEU A 146 18.00 -9.36 7.38
C LEU A 146 18.56 -8.55 6.20
N TYR A 147 19.73 -7.92 6.39
CA TYR A 147 20.42 -7.26 5.28
C TYR A 147 20.44 -8.18 4.03
N PRO A 148 20.16 -7.65 2.83
CA PRO A 148 20.05 -6.23 2.46
C PRO A 148 18.67 -5.57 2.67
N TRP A 149 17.69 -6.24 3.29
CA TRP A 149 16.46 -5.58 3.65
C TRP A 149 16.73 -4.36 4.55
N HIS A 150 16.29 -3.17 4.13
CA HIS A 150 16.50 -1.92 4.84
C HIS A 150 15.23 -1.09 5.06
N GLY A 151 14.06 -1.70 4.81
CA GLY A 151 12.78 -1.08 5.03
C GLY A 151 11.65 -2.07 5.29
N ALA A 152 10.47 -1.55 5.61
CA ALA A 152 9.23 -2.27 5.84
C ALA A 152 8.36 -2.28 4.59
N TYR A 153 7.79 -3.45 4.25
CA TYR A 153 6.96 -3.68 3.05
C TYR A 153 5.47 -3.83 3.40
N CYS A 154 5.04 -3.26 4.52
CA CYS A 154 3.67 -3.34 5.02
C CYS A 154 2.75 -2.22 4.51
N GLY A 155 3.27 -1.28 3.73
CA GLY A 155 2.50 -0.17 3.18
C GLY A 155 1.43 -0.60 2.18
N ASP A 156 0.33 0.11 2.14
CA ASP A 156 -0.66 0.04 1.06
C ASP A 156 -0.09 0.61 -0.26
N ILE A 157 0.91 1.50 -0.15
CA ILE A 157 1.62 2.16 -1.24
C ILE A 157 3.10 1.82 -1.12
N ASP A 158 3.78 1.51 -2.22
CA ASP A 158 5.21 1.23 -2.20
C ASP A 158 6.07 2.51 -2.21
N LEU A 159 7.40 2.36 -2.04
CA LEU A 159 8.35 3.50 -2.01
C LEU A 159 8.35 4.36 -3.28
N THR A 160 7.79 3.89 -4.38
CA THR A 160 7.68 4.65 -5.62
C THR A 160 6.36 5.39 -5.77
N GLY A 161 5.47 5.30 -4.77
CA GLY A 161 4.16 5.90 -4.79
C GLY A 161 3.10 5.07 -5.51
N LEU A 162 3.41 3.82 -5.90
CA LEU A 162 2.45 2.94 -6.55
C LEU A 162 1.60 2.21 -5.51
N ARG A 163 0.30 2.22 -5.73
CA ARG A 163 -0.67 1.51 -4.89
C ARG A 163 -0.54 0.00 -5.10
N LYS A 164 -0.45 -0.73 -4.01
CA LYS A 164 -0.52 -2.19 -4.03
C LYS A 164 -1.97 -2.67 -4.13
N PRO A 165 -2.24 -3.92 -4.56
CA PRO A 165 -3.60 -4.44 -4.64
C PRO A 165 -4.44 -4.28 -3.37
N ILE A 166 -3.84 -4.43 -2.20
CA ILE A 166 -4.52 -4.22 -0.91
C ILE A 166 -5.02 -2.77 -0.73
N SER A 167 -4.29 -1.79 -1.26
CA SER A 167 -4.71 -0.39 -1.25
C SER A 167 -5.97 -0.15 -2.08
N HIS A 168 -6.09 -0.80 -3.24
CA HIS A 168 -7.29 -0.71 -4.08
C HIS A 168 -8.50 -1.37 -3.41
N TYR A 169 -8.28 -2.49 -2.72
CA TYR A 169 -9.33 -3.13 -1.94
C TYR A 169 -9.80 -2.24 -0.78
N ARG A 170 -8.88 -1.65 -0.02
CA ARG A 170 -9.20 -0.71 1.06
C ARG A 170 -9.95 0.52 0.54
N ASP A 171 -9.51 1.09 -0.58
CA ASP A 171 -10.21 2.20 -1.24
C ASP A 171 -11.65 1.82 -1.59
N MET A 172 -11.88 0.65 -2.15
CA MET A 172 -13.23 0.15 -2.46
C MET A 172 -14.11 0.01 -1.20
N LEU A 173 -13.53 -0.40 -0.07
CA LEU A 173 -14.28 -0.52 1.19
C LEU A 173 -14.77 0.84 1.69
N TYR A 174 -13.94 1.88 1.61
CA TYR A 174 -14.26 3.23 2.12
C TYR A 174 -14.85 4.18 1.08
N ASN A 175 -14.66 3.90 -0.21
CA ASN A 175 -15.14 4.73 -1.32
C ASN A 175 -16.14 3.96 -2.19
N PRO A 176 -17.45 4.24 -2.07
CA PRO A 176 -18.48 3.52 -2.82
C PRO A 176 -18.43 3.73 -4.34
N ASP A 177 -17.72 4.75 -4.82
CA ASP A 177 -17.54 5.02 -6.24
C ASP A 177 -16.53 4.07 -6.91
N LYS A 178 -15.69 3.39 -6.11
CA LYS A 178 -14.77 2.35 -6.58
C LYS A 178 -15.47 1.00 -6.52
N LYS A 179 -15.77 0.42 -7.69
CA LYS A 179 -16.66 -0.73 -7.76
C LYS A 179 -16.02 -2.01 -8.27
N LEU A 180 -14.95 -1.92 -9.05
CA LEU A 180 -14.32 -3.11 -9.65
C LEU A 180 -12.81 -2.96 -9.72
N TYR A 181 -12.09 -4.01 -9.29
CA TYR A 181 -10.63 -4.09 -9.35
C TYR A 181 -10.20 -5.55 -9.47
N MET A 182 -9.15 -5.83 -10.24
CA MET A 182 -8.65 -7.20 -10.46
C MET A 182 -7.15 -7.29 -10.25
N ALA A 183 -6.71 -8.30 -9.52
CA ALA A 183 -5.31 -8.65 -9.37
C ALA A 183 -5.13 -10.17 -9.33
N VAL A 184 -3.91 -10.61 -9.54
CA VAL A 184 -3.54 -12.02 -9.62
C VAL A 184 -2.59 -12.36 -8.48
N ARG A 185 -2.91 -13.40 -7.72
CA ARG A 185 -2.08 -13.90 -6.62
C ARG A 185 -0.91 -14.69 -7.17
N GLU A 186 0.29 -14.42 -6.66
CA GLU A 186 1.46 -15.23 -7.02
C GLU A 186 1.22 -16.69 -6.62
N PRO A 187 1.33 -17.65 -7.55
CA PRO A 187 1.14 -19.06 -7.21
C PRO A 187 2.21 -19.54 -6.25
N ASN A 188 1.79 -20.20 -5.15
CA ASN A 188 2.74 -20.81 -4.22
C ASN A 188 3.58 -21.87 -4.96
N GLY A 189 4.91 -21.76 -4.87
CA GLY A 189 5.83 -22.60 -5.60
C GLY A 189 6.26 -22.08 -6.97
N TYR A 190 5.69 -20.98 -7.48
CA TYR A 190 6.10 -20.39 -8.78
C TYR A 190 7.56 -19.93 -8.75
N ARG A 191 7.93 -19.12 -7.77
CA ARG A 191 9.32 -18.71 -7.50
C ARG A 191 9.92 -19.42 -6.28
N GLY A 192 9.13 -20.16 -5.53
CA GLY A 192 9.46 -20.87 -4.30
C GLY A 192 8.27 -20.94 -3.35
N GLU A 193 8.39 -21.67 -2.23
CA GLU A 193 7.36 -21.69 -1.18
C GLU A 193 7.29 -20.32 -0.51
N ILE A 194 6.13 -19.67 -0.62
CA ILE A 194 5.91 -18.31 -0.10
C ILE A 194 5.66 -18.36 1.40
N LYS A 195 6.35 -17.50 2.14
CA LYS A 195 6.10 -17.17 3.54
C LYS A 195 5.76 -15.69 3.65
N VAL A 196 4.79 -15.38 4.50
CA VAL A 196 4.32 -14.01 4.73
C VAL A 196 4.45 -13.69 6.21
N THR A 197 5.04 -12.56 6.55
CA THR A 197 5.13 -12.08 7.94
C THR A 197 3.83 -11.43 8.39
N ASP A 198 3.67 -11.14 9.70
CA ASP A 198 2.40 -10.71 10.29
C ASP A 198 1.79 -9.46 9.64
N TRP A 199 2.58 -8.48 9.29
CA TRP A 199 2.11 -7.27 8.58
C TRP A 199 2.06 -7.43 7.06
N GLY A 200 2.43 -8.60 6.54
CA GLY A 200 2.43 -8.88 5.11
C GLY A 200 1.05 -9.27 4.60
N VAL A 201 0.92 -9.12 3.29
CA VAL A 201 -0.18 -9.69 2.51
C VAL A 201 0.40 -10.64 1.48
N TRP A 202 -0.40 -11.61 1.02
CA TRP A 202 0.04 -12.52 -0.03
C TRP A 202 0.48 -11.73 -1.26
N PRO A 203 1.63 -12.06 -1.88
CA PRO A 203 2.10 -11.39 -3.09
C PRO A 203 1.04 -11.45 -4.20
N THR A 204 0.56 -10.27 -4.60
CA THR A 204 -0.50 -10.11 -5.57
C THR A 204 -0.11 -8.96 -6.49
N SER A 205 -0.43 -9.04 -7.77
CA SER A 205 -0.05 -8.04 -8.77
C SER A 205 -1.12 -7.81 -9.82
N GLU A 206 -1.15 -6.60 -10.38
CA GLU A 206 -1.96 -6.23 -11.54
C GLU A 206 -1.27 -6.73 -12.83
N SER A 207 -1.12 -8.03 -12.95
CA SER A 207 -0.45 -8.62 -14.10
C SER A 207 -1.03 -9.99 -14.48
N TRP A 208 -1.18 -10.22 -15.77
CA TRP A 208 -1.48 -11.54 -16.33
C TRP A 208 -0.26 -12.10 -17.10
N THR A 209 0.94 -11.93 -16.51
CA THR A 209 2.21 -12.43 -17.10
C THR A 209 2.89 -13.35 -16.09
N TRP A 210 2.83 -14.67 -16.37
CA TRP A 210 3.33 -15.73 -15.49
C TRP A 210 4.07 -16.79 -16.30
N SER A 211 5.14 -16.39 -16.95
CA SER A 211 5.95 -17.22 -17.85
C SER A 211 6.46 -18.48 -17.16
N GLY A 212 6.26 -19.65 -17.77
CA GLY A 212 6.63 -20.95 -17.19
C GLY A 212 5.59 -21.52 -16.22
N HIS A 213 4.41 -20.87 -16.11
CA HIS A 213 3.29 -21.37 -15.31
C HIS A 213 2.13 -21.92 -16.17
N GLU A 214 2.34 -22.05 -17.47
CA GLU A 214 1.33 -22.45 -18.44
C GLU A 214 0.67 -23.79 -18.03
N GLY A 215 -0.67 -23.81 -18.08
CA GLY A 215 -1.51 -24.96 -17.72
C GLY A 215 -1.62 -25.24 -16.21
N LYS A 216 -0.88 -24.55 -15.35
CA LYS A 216 -0.95 -24.75 -13.89
C LYS A 216 -2.00 -23.82 -13.26
N PRO A 217 -2.59 -24.21 -12.11
CA PRO A 217 -3.58 -23.41 -11.43
C PRO A 217 -3.02 -22.05 -10.97
N ILE A 218 -3.81 -20.98 -11.20
CA ILE A 218 -3.53 -19.63 -10.71
C ILE A 218 -4.81 -19.00 -10.16
N GLU A 219 -4.66 -18.20 -9.12
CA GLU A 219 -5.78 -17.52 -8.48
C GLU A 219 -5.88 -16.07 -8.93
N VAL A 220 -7.08 -15.68 -9.38
CA VAL A 220 -7.45 -14.32 -9.73
C VAL A 220 -8.40 -13.79 -8.67
N GLU A 221 -8.02 -12.71 -7.99
CA GLU A 221 -8.85 -12.01 -7.01
C GLU A 221 -9.50 -10.80 -7.69
N VAL A 222 -10.82 -10.76 -7.72
CA VAL A 222 -11.59 -9.62 -8.20
C VAL A 222 -12.34 -9.00 -7.03
N CYS A 223 -11.96 -7.78 -6.66
CA CYS A 223 -12.70 -6.99 -5.70
C CYS A 223 -13.87 -6.30 -6.41
N SER A 224 -15.09 -6.40 -5.86
CA SER A 224 -16.28 -5.90 -6.54
C SER A 224 -17.38 -5.49 -5.55
N ARG A 225 -17.96 -4.31 -5.79
CA ARG A 225 -19.22 -3.88 -5.17
C ARG A 225 -20.45 -4.33 -5.97
N TYR A 226 -20.25 -4.87 -7.15
CA TYR A 226 -21.32 -5.56 -7.86
C TYR A 226 -21.61 -6.90 -7.21
N PRO A 227 -22.86 -7.37 -7.18
CA PRO A 227 -23.22 -8.62 -6.50
C PRO A 227 -22.59 -9.86 -7.12
N ARG A 228 -22.20 -9.80 -8.40
CA ARG A 228 -21.57 -10.87 -9.14
C ARG A 228 -20.45 -10.37 -10.04
N VAL A 229 -19.54 -11.26 -10.37
CA VAL A 229 -18.42 -11.01 -11.29
C VAL A 229 -18.35 -12.16 -12.30
N ARG A 230 -18.26 -11.82 -13.58
CA ARG A 230 -17.90 -12.76 -14.67
C ARG A 230 -16.41 -12.61 -14.98
N LEU A 231 -15.72 -13.73 -15.05
CA LEU A 231 -14.32 -13.78 -15.50
C LEU A 231 -14.24 -14.41 -16.88
N PHE A 232 -13.49 -13.77 -17.78
CA PHE A 232 -13.24 -14.26 -19.12
C PHE A 232 -11.74 -14.38 -19.37
N LEU A 233 -11.33 -15.44 -20.06
CA LEU A 233 -9.99 -15.62 -20.58
C LEU A 233 -10.05 -15.79 -22.10
N ASN A 234 -9.37 -14.92 -22.84
CA ASN A 234 -9.38 -14.92 -24.31
C ASN A 234 -10.83 -14.98 -24.89
N ASP A 235 -11.70 -14.11 -24.36
CA ASP A 235 -13.13 -13.96 -24.66
C ASP A 235 -14.03 -15.15 -24.29
N SER A 236 -13.48 -16.24 -23.78
CA SER A 236 -14.25 -17.38 -23.26
C SER A 236 -14.60 -17.15 -21.78
N LEU A 237 -15.87 -17.33 -21.42
CA LEU A 237 -16.31 -17.26 -20.03
C LEU A 237 -15.66 -18.40 -19.24
N VAL A 238 -14.95 -18.05 -18.17
CA VAL A 238 -14.35 -19.00 -17.22
C VAL A 238 -15.38 -19.39 -16.18
N ASP A 239 -16.01 -18.41 -15.52
CA ASP A 239 -16.97 -18.63 -14.43
C ASP A 239 -17.70 -17.31 -14.09
N GLU A 240 -18.83 -17.40 -13.37
CA GLU A 240 -19.51 -16.29 -12.71
C GLU A 240 -19.58 -16.58 -11.22
N ARG A 241 -19.15 -15.64 -10.37
CA ARG A 241 -19.11 -15.80 -8.92
C ARG A 241 -19.75 -14.63 -8.19
N PRO A 242 -20.36 -14.88 -7.00
CA PRO A 242 -20.83 -13.82 -6.12
C PRO A 242 -19.63 -13.05 -5.56
N ALA A 243 -19.84 -11.74 -5.30
CA ALA A 243 -18.84 -10.83 -4.75
C ALA A 243 -19.42 -9.80 -3.78
N GLY A 244 -20.60 -10.05 -3.21
CA GLY A 244 -21.25 -9.15 -2.28
C GLY A 244 -20.60 -9.09 -0.90
N TYR A 245 -21.30 -8.46 0.04
CA TYR A 245 -20.83 -8.28 1.42
C TYR A 245 -20.42 -9.61 2.10
N VAL A 246 -21.20 -10.69 1.92
CA VAL A 246 -20.91 -12.01 2.49
C VAL A 246 -19.58 -12.57 2.00
N GLN A 247 -19.20 -12.26 0.77
CA GLN A 247 -17.91 -12.60 0.16
C GLN A 247 -16.83 -11.55 0.45
N GLN A 248 -17.07 -10.63 1.39
CA GLN A 248 -16.17 -9.52 1.70
C GLN A 248 -15.83 -8.67 0.47
N PHE A 249 -16.79 -8.52 -0.46
CA PHE A 249 -16.61 -7.84 -1.75
C PHE A 249 -15.49 -8.43 -2.62
N LYS A 250 -15.27 -9.74 -2.57
CA LYS A 250 -14.26 -10.45 -3.34
C LYS A 250 -14.85 -11.66 -4.05
N ALA A 251 -14.52 -11.82 -5.33
CA ALA A 251 -14.67 -13.05 -6.06
C ALA A 251 -13.28 -13.63 -6.38
N VAL A 252 -13.00 -14.86 -5.97
CA VAL A 252 -11.71 -15.53 -6.23
C VAL A 252 -11.95 -16.67 -7.22
N PHE A 253 -11.23 -16.64 -8.34
CA PHE A 253 -11.30 -17.64 -9.39
C PHE A 253 -9.99 -18.43 -9.44
N THR A 254 -10.10 -19.74 -9.61
CA THR A 254 -8.93 -20.59 -9.88
C THR A 254 -9.08 -21.19 -11.28
N LEU A 255 -8.09 -20.98 -12.12
CA LEU A 255 -8.09 -21.45 -13.50
C LEU A 255 -6.69 -21.86 -13.93
N PRO A 256 -6.53 -22.72 -14.97
CA PRO A 256 -5.22 -22.96 -15.57
C PRO A 256 -4.70 -21.67 -16.22
N TYR A 257 -3.45 -21.30 -15.93
CA TYR A 257 -2.84 -20.14 -16.59
C TYR A 257 -2.66 -20.36 -18.07
N GLN A 258 -3.10 -19.41 -18.86
CA GLN A 258 -2.88 -19.32 -20.29
C GLN A 258 -2.61 -17.86 -20.66
N ALA A 259 -1.57 -17.62 -21.44
CA ALA A 259 -1.27 -16.28 -21.94
C ALA A 259 -2.43 -15.70 -22.76
N GLY A 260 -2.61 -14.38 -22.68
CA GLY A 260 -3.65 -13.69 -23.43
C GLY A 260 -4.27 -12.52 -22.67
N THR A 261 -5.57 -12.37 -22.81
CA THR A 261 -6.37 -11.30 -22.17
C THR A 261 -7.28 -11.88 -21.11
N LEU A 262 -7.08 -11.44 -19.86
CA LEU A 262 -7.96 -11.73 -18.74
C LEU A 262 -8.88 -10.53 -18.52
N ARG A 263 -10.19 -10.75 -18.46
CA ARG A 263 -11.21 -9.70 -18.34
C ARG A 263 -12.20 -10.07 -17.26
N ALA A 264 -12.36 -9.19 -16.26
CA ALA A 264 -13.40 -9.31 -15.26
C ALA A 264 -14.48 -8.26 -15.48
N VAL A 265 -15.74 -8.65 -15.33
CA VAL A 265 -16.91 -7.82 -15.55
C VAL A 265 -17.79 -7.85 -14.30
N GLY A 266 -18.09 -6.68 -13.74
CA GLY A 266 -19.07 -6.52 -12.68
C GLY A 266 -20.49 -6.67 -13.25
N VAL A 267 -21.33 -7.46 -12.57
CA VAL A 267 -22.70 -7.76 -12.99
C VAL A 267 -23.66 -7.33 -11.91
N ASP A 268 -24.68 -6.55 -12.26
CA ASP A 268 -25.70 -6.06 -11.33
C ASP A 268 -26.71 -7.14 -10.93
N GLU A 269 -27.68 -6.75 -10.10
CA GLU A 269 -28.74 -7.65 -9.63
C GLU A 269 -29.63 -8.20 -10.75
N ASN A 270 -29.76 -7.45 -11.85
CA ASN A 270 -30.56 -7.82 -13.00
C ASN A 270 -29.80 -8.69 -14.02
N GLY A 271 -28.50 -8.99 -13.76
CA GLY A 271 -27.64 -9.73 -14.66
C GLY A 271 -27.03 -8.91 -15.79
N ILE A 272 -27.12 -7.57 -15.70
CA ILE A 272 -26.59 -6.64 -16.69
C ILE A 272 -25.12 -6.35 -16.37
N GLU A 273 -24.26 -6.47 -17.39
CA GLU A 273 -22.85 -6.13 -17.32
C GLU A 273 -22.67 -4.61 -17.17
N GLN A 274 -21.81 -4.20 -16.23
CA GLN A 274 -21.58 -2.79 -15.85
C GLN A 274 -20.14 -2.39 -16.17
N GLU A 275 -19.23 -2.53 -15.22
CA GLU A 275 -17.83 -2.12 -15.31
C GLU A 275 -16.95 -3.30 -15.74
N THR A 276 -15.88 -3.00 -16.47
CA THR A 276 -14.92 -4.00 -16.95
C THR A 276 -13.49 -3.60 -16.60
N VAL A 277 -12.71 -4.56 -16.11
CA VAL A 277 -11.25 -4.43 -15.91
C VAL A 277 -10.53 -5.51 -16.68
N VAL A 278 -9.34 -5.17 -17.23
CA VAL A 278 -8.59 -6.04 -18.14
C VAL A 278 -7.12 -6.09 -17.74
N LEU A 279 -6.58 -7.30 -17.68
CA LEU A 279 -5.13 -7.55 -17.59
C LEU A 279 -4.70 -8.33 -18.85
N LYS A 280 -3.49 -8.03 -19.35
CA LYS A 280 -2.94 -8.68 -20.53
C LYS A 280 -1.58 -9.27 -20.26
N THR A 281 -1.29 -10.40 -20.85
CA THR A 281 0.07 -10.94 -20.87
C THR A 281 0.97 -10.00 -21.65
N SER A 282 2.07 -9.55 -21.01
CA SER A 282 3.08 -8.74 -21.68
C SER A 282 3.99 -9.60 -22.55
N GLY A 283 4.49 -8.99 -23.61
CA GLY A 283 5.54 -9.55 -24.46
C GLY A 283 6.95 -9.23 -23.92
N THR A 284 7.94 -9.36 -24.79
CA THR A 284 9.33 -9.01 -24.48
C THR A 284 9.48 -7.49 -24.27
N PRO A 285 10.37 -7.05 -23.36
CA PRO A 285 10.69 -5.64 -23.18
C PRO A 285 11.23 -5.02 -24.48
N VAL A 286 10.71 -3.83 -24.86
CA VAL A 286 11.18 -3.12 -26.07
C VAL A 286 11.48 -1.66 -25.85
N SER A 287 10.83 -1.00 -24.87
CA SER A 287 10.99 0.44 -24.67
C SER A 287 10.75 0.84 -23.22
N LEU A 288 11.13 2.09 -22.91
CA LEU A 288 10.82 2.77 -21.66
C LEU A 288 9.60 3.69 -21.87
N ARG A 289 8.74 3.78 -20.86
CA ARG A 289 7.67 4.77 -20.77
C ARG A 289 7.89 5.62 -19.53
N LEU A 290 7.81 6.96 -19.69
CA LEU A 290 7.91 7.92 -18.60
C LEU A 290 6.58 8.62 -18.40
N THR A 291 6.10 8.64 -17.15
CA THR A 291 4.83 9.28 -16.77
C THR A 291 5.06 10.20 -15.57
N THR A 292 4.46 11.38 -15.59
CA THR A 292 4.42 12.29 -14.44
C THR A 292 3.10 13.04 -14.42
N GLN A 293 2.58 13.32 -13.22
CA GLN A 293 1.47 14.24 -13.02
C GLN A 293 1.94 15.69 -12.97
N ASP A 294 3.22 15.91 -12.66
CA ASP A 294 3.83 17.22 -12.43
C ASP A 294 4.37 17.79 -13.74
N GLN A 295 3.48 18.31 -14.58
CA GLN A 295 3.89 18.96 -15.83
C GLN A 295 4.52 20.35 -15.61
N THR A 296 4.29 20.95 -14.44
CA THR A 296 4.84 22.24 -14.03
C THR A 296 5.09 22.24 -12.53
N ILE A 297 6.29 22.63 -12.12
CA ILE A 297 6.72 22.82 -10.73
C ILE A 297 7.19 24.25 -10.50
N LYS A 298 7.19 24.70 -9.24
CA LYS A 298 7.64 26.03 -8.85
C LYS A 298 9.16 26.16 -8.99
N ALA A 299 9.62 27.28 -9.53
CA ALA A 299 11.05 27.60 -9.63
C ALA A 299 11.57 28.23 -8.32
N ASP A 300 11.42 27.54 -7.20
CA ASP A 300 11.82 27.99 -5.85
C ASP A 300 13.07 27.27 -5.29
N GLY A 301 13.55 26.26 -6.01
CA GLY A 301 14.68 25.42 -5.59
C GLY A 301 14.31 24.29 -4.61
N GLN A 302 13.02 24.08 -4.35
CA GLN A 302 12.52 23.08 -3.40
C GLN A 302 11.46 22.18 -4.01
N ASP A 303 10.64 22.69 -4.92
CA ASP A 303 9.51 21.95 -5.49
C ASP A 303 10.00 20.77 -6.33
N LEU A 304 9.23 19.67 -6.26
CA LEU A 304 9.60 18.36 -6.78
C LEU A 304 8.63 17.90 -7.87
N ALA A 305 9.13 17.16 -8.84
CA ALA A 305 8.35 16.37 -9.76
C ALA A 305 8.74 14.88 -9.64
N PHE A 306 7.73 14.02 -9.60
CA PHE A 306 7.89 12.57 -9.54
C PHE A 306 7.63 11.97 -10.92
N VAL A 307 8.61 11.26 -11.46
CA VAL A 307 8.52 10.62 -12.76
C VAL A 307 8.61 9.12 -12.61
N ILE A 308 7.55 8.41 -12.97
CA ILE A 308 7.52 6.94 -12.99
C ILE A 308 8.15 6.47 -14.31
N ILE A 309 9.04 5.51 -14.21
CA ILE A 309 9.68 4.81 -15.32
C ILE A 309 9.13 3.40 -15.39
N GLU A 310 8.67 2.98 -16.56
CA GLU A 310 8.17 1.64 -16.80
C GLU A 310 8.88 1.00 -17.99
N VAL A 311 9.23 -0.26 -17.86
CA VAL A 311 9.68 -1.11 -18.97
C VAL A 311 8.46 -1.73 -19.60
N VAL A 312 8.25 -1.48 -20.88
CA VAL A 312 7.05 -1.91 -21.60
C VAL A 312 7.35 -2.74 -22.84
N ASP A 313 6.39 -3.58 -23.21
CA ASP A 313 6.41 -4.33 -24.46
C ASP A 313 5.96 -3.47 -25.66
N LYS A 314 5.89 -4.08 -26.85
CA LYS A 314 5.45 -3.39 -28.09
C LYS A 314 4.02 -2.86 -28.05
N ASN A 315 3.18 -3.38 -27.15
CA ASN A 315 1.78 -3.00 -26.99
C ASN A 315 1.61 -1.99 -25.82
N GLY A 316 2.70 -1.60 -25.15
CA GLY A 316 2.68 -0.70 -24.01
C GLY A 316 2.31 -1.36 -22.68
N ASN A 317 2.23 -2.69 -22.60
CA ASN A 317 2.01 -3.39 -21.35
C ASN A 317 3.32 -3.40 -20.53
N VAL A 318 3.22 -3.14 -19.23
CA VAL A 318 4.37 -3.24 -18.31
C VAL A 318 4.85 -4.69 -18.26
N VAL A 319 6.16 -4.89 -18.34
CA VAL A 319 6.78 -6.23 -18.26
C VAL A 319 7.19 -6.46 -16.79
N PRO A 320 6.44 -7.26 -16.03
CA PRO A 320 6.62 -7.38 -14.57
C PRO A 320 7.92 -8.11 -14.18
N ASP A 321 8.48 -8.93 -15.06
CA ASP A 321 9.73 -9.63 -14.82
C ASP A 321 10.97 -8.86 -15.32
N ALA A 322 10.77 -7.66 -15.88
CA ALA A 322 11.88 -6.81 -16.31
C ALA A 322 12.72 -6.37 -15.09
N ALA A 323 14.04 -6.56 -15.22
CA ALA A 323 15.04 -6.22 -14.23
C ALA A 323 16.20 -5.42 -14.86
N ASN A 324 15.88 -4.66 -15.89
CA ASN A 324 16.82 -3.81 -16.63
C ASN A 324 17.43 -2.75 -15.71
N GLU A 325 18.69 -2.43 -15.94
CA GLU A 325 19.31 -1.23 -15.39
C GLU A 325 18.98 -0.05 -16.26
N VAL A 326 18.51 1.04 -15.65
CA VAL A 326 18.15 2.30 -16.31
C VAL A 326 19.07 3.42 -15.83
N GLU A 327 19.51 4.26 -16.76
CA GLU A 327 20.37 5.39 -16.51
C GLU A 327 19.58 6.69 -16.72
N PHE A 328 19.73 7.62 -15.78
CA PHE A 328 19.01 8.90 -15.74
C PHE A 328 19.93 10.06 -16.09
N SER A 329 19.49 10.95 -16.96
CA SER A 329 20.16 12.21 -17.23
C SER A 329 19.19 13.37 -17.25
N VAL A 330 19.54 14.45 -16.54
CA VAL A 330 18.73 15.67 -16.41
C VAL A 330 19.46 16.85 -17.03
N ARG A 331 18.74 17.69 -17.78
CA ARG A 331 19.23 18.95 -18.35
C ARG A 331 18.21 20.06 -18.15
N GLY A 332 18.69 21.31 -18.03
CA GLY A 332 17.84 22.49 -17.92
C GLY A 332 17.72 23.01 -16.49
N THR A 333 16.53 23.50 -16.11
CA THR A 333 16.28 24.24 -14.86
C THR A 333 15.87 23.34 -13.68
N GLY A 334 16.40 22.13 -13.62
CA GLY A 334 16.22 21.18 -12.52
C GLY A 334 17.39 20.22 -12.41
N MET A 335 17.39 19.43 -11.34
CA MET A 335 18.40 18.42 -11.06
C MET A 335 17.75 17.10 -10.66
N LEU A 336 18.48 15.99 -10.87
CA LEU A 336 18.09 14.69 -10.35
C LEU A 336 18.34 14.67 -8.84
N GLU A 337 17.27 14.64 -8.06
CA GLU A 337 17.35 14.62 -6.60
C GLU A 337 17.52 13.21 -6.08
N ALA A 338 16.70 12.29 -6.59
CA ALA A 338 16.76 10.89 -6.21
C ALA A 338 16.29 9.98 -7.33
N THR A 339 16.69 8.70 -7.24
CA THR A 339 16.14 7.59 -8.00
C THR A 339 15.82 6.45 -7.06
N GLY A 340 14.80 5.66 -7.38
CA GLY A 340 14.40 4.52 -6.54
C GLY A 340 13.72 3.43 -7.34
N SER A 341 13.61 2.27 -6.71
CA SER A 341 12.65 1.24 -7.05
C SER A 341 11.96 0.81 -5.75
N ALA A 342 10.90 0.03 -5.85
CA ALA A 342 10.23 -0.47 -4.66
C ALA A 342 10.91 -1.72 -4.06
N ASP A 343 12.11 -2.09 -4.55
CA ASP A 343 12.91 -3.17 -3.99
C ASP A 343 13.65 -2.70 -2.73
N LEU A 344 13.14 -3.07 -1.57
CA LEU A 344 13.75 -2.76 -0.28
C LEU A 344 15.05 -3.54 0.01
N LYS A 345 15.58 -4.24 -0.98
CA LYS A 345 16.88 -4.91 -0.96
C LYS A 345 17.90 -4.26 -1.89
N ASP A 346 17.52 -3.19 -2.59
CA ASP A 346 18.43 -2.47 -3.49
C ASP A 346 19.43 -1.63 -2.70
N GLU A 347 20.72 -2.03 -2.72
CA GLU A 347 21.80 -1.41 -1.96
C GLU A 347 22.36 -0.13 -2.60
N LYS A 348 21.92 0.24 -3.81
CA LYS A 348 22.39 1.46 -4.46
C LYS A 348 21.87 2.71 -3.76
N SER A 349 22.74 3.71 -3.61
CA SER A 349 22.35 5.02 -3.08
C SER A 349 21.15 5.60 -3.84
N TYR A 350 20.20 6.19 -3.14
CA TYR A 350 19.05 6.87 -3.74
C TYR A 350 19.45 8.09 -4.59
N THR A 351 20.67 8.62 -4.45
CA THR A 351 21.21 9.70 -5.31
C THR A 351 21.93 9.19 -6.55
N ALA A 352 22.08 7.87 -6.73
CA ALA A 352 22.75 7.31 -7.89
C ALA A 352 21.93 7.54 -9.16
N PRO A 353 22.57 7.97 -10.28
CA PRO A 353 21.88 8.20 -11.55
C PRO A 353 21.60 6.91 -12.34
N ILE A 354 21.74 5.76 -11.69
CA ILE A 354 21.52 4.43 -12.26
C ILE A 354 20.72 3.62 -11.28
N ARG A 355 19.65 2.97 -11.76
CA ARG A 355 18.77 2.14 -10.94
C ARG A 355 18.38 0.86 -11.68
N LYS A 356 18.34 -0.27 -10.99
CA LYS A 356 17.69 -1.47 -11.49
C LYS A 356 16.18 -1.33 -11.29
N VAL A 357 15.39 -1.54 -12.34
CA VAL A 357 13.92 -1.58 -12.18
C VAL A 357 13.52 -2.80 -11.37
N TRP A 358 12.45 -2.65 -10.60
CA TRP A 358 11.83 -3.74 -9.84
C TRP A 358 10.38 -3.91 -10.29
N LYS A 359 10.02 -5.15 -10.65
CA LYS A 359 8.73 -5.45 -11.28
C LYS A 359 8.44 -4.54 -12.49
N GLY A 360 9.49 -4.27 -13.29
CA GLY A 360 9.40 -3.43 -14.48
C GLY A 360 9.31 -1.93 -14.22
N ARG A 361 9.51 -1.44 -12.98
CA ARG A 361 9.31 -0.03 -12.60
C ARG A 361 10.45 0.55 -11.81
N ALA A 362 10.61 1.87 -11.92
CA ALA A 362 11.48 2.72 -11.12
C ALA A 362 10.87 4.13 -11.01
N ILE A 363 11.47 4.99 -10.18
CA ILE A 363 11.09 6.38 -10.04
C ILE A 363 12.31 7.28 -10.13
N ALA A 364 12.14 8.48 -10.69
CA ALA A 364 13.06 9.61 -10.58
C ALA A 364 12.37 10.79 -9.90
N VAL A 365 13.06 11.41 -8.97
CA VAL A 365 12.61 12.65 -8.31
C VAL A 365 13.45 13.80 -8.89
N ILE A 366 12.78 14.78 -9.47
CA ILE A 366 13.39 15.97 -10.07
C ILE A 366 13.10 17.16 -9.17
N ARG A 367 14.15 17.86 -8.72
CA ARG A 367 14.02 19.10 -7.97
C ARG A 367 14.24 20.31 -8.87
N SER A 368 13.39 21.33 -8.72
CA SER A 368 13.55 22.59 -9.45
C SER A 368 14.80 23.35 -9.01
N THR A 369 15.31 24.21 -9.89
CA THR A 369 16.20 25.31 -9.51
C THR A 369 15.38 26.59 -9.30
N LYS A 370 16.05 27.70 -8.95
CA LYS A 370 15.40 29.04 -8.85
C LYS A 370 15.16 29.72 -10.19
N GLN A 371 15.30 28.99 -11.31
CA GLN A 371 15.21 29.53 -12.67
C GLN A 371 13.94 29.05 -13.38
N ASN A 372 13.23 29.97 -14.03
CA ASN A 372 12.16 29.62 -14.95
C ASN A 372 12.72 28.92 -16.18
N GLY A 373 11.99 27.92 -16.69
CA GLY A 373 12.42 27.25 -17.90
C GLY A 373 11.83 25.86 -18.08
N LYS A 374 12.65 24.94 -18.57
CA LYS A 374 12.27 23.54 -18.81
C LYS A 374 13.35 22.62 -18.26
N VAL A 375 12.91 21.55 -17.62
CA VAL A 375 13.74 20.41 -17.23
C VAL A 375 13.44 19.28 -18.20
N LYS A 376 14.46 18.70 -18.81
CA LYS A 376 14.34 17.47 -19.61
C LYS A 376 15.01 16.33 -18.86
N LEU A 377 14.20 15.37 -18.42
CA LEU A 377 14.67 14.06 -17.98
C LEU A 377 14.73 13.12 -19.20
N LYS A 378 15.86 12.47 -19.40
CA LYS A 378 16.04 11.36 -20.36
C LYS A 378 16.44 10.11 -19.57
N VAL A 379 15.81 9.00 -19.90
CA VAL A 379 16.13 7.68 -19.34
C VAL A 379 16.48 6.72 -20.47
N ALA A 380 17.55 5.96 -20.28
CA ALA A 380 18.03 4.98 -21.24
C ALA A 380 18.32 3.64 -20.56
N SER A 381 18.26 2.57 -21.31
CA SER A 381 18.62 1.21 -20.86
C SER A 381 19.15 0.42 -22.05
N LYS A 382 20.12 -0.46 -21.80
CA LYS A 382 20.66 -1.33 -22.83
C LYS A 382 19.58 -2.21 -23.44
N GLY A 383 19.46 -2.18 -24.76
CA GLY A 383 18.51 -3.02 -25.52
C GLY A 383 17.07 -2.50 -25.53
N LEU A 384 16.78 -1.33 -24.94
CA LEU A 384 15.46 -0.69 -24.96
C LEU A 384 15.50 0.66 -25.67
N SER A 385 14.41 1.02 -26.32
CA SER A 385 14.25 2.39 -26.81
C SER A 385 14.18 3.37 -25.64
N PRO A 386 15.02 4.43 -25.64
CA PRO A 386 15.03 5.43 -24.57
C PRO A 386 13.79 6.31 -24.59
N ALA A 387 13.45 6.89 -23.44
CA ALA A 387 12.35 7.84 -23.32
C ALA A 387 12.79 9.16 -22.68
N SER A 388 12.00 10.21 -22.88
CA SER A 388 12.22 11.49 -22.19
C SER A 388 10.91 12.21 -21.88
N VAL A 389 10.92 13.01 -20.83
CA VAL A 389 9.82 13.89 -20.43
C VAL A 389 10.34 15.30 -20.19
N ILE A 390 9.49 16.30 -20.43
CA ILE A 390 9.79 17.72 -20.19
C ILE A 390 8.84 18.25 -19.13
N ILE A 391 9.40 18.84 -18.08
CA ILE A 391 8.69 19.49 -16.98
C ILE A 391 9.01 20.98 -17.04
N LYS A 392 8.01 21.84 -16.85
CA LYS A 392 8.18 23.29 -16.83
C LYS A 392 8.49 23.73 -15.40
N THR A 393 9.41 24.71 -15.26
CA THR A 393 9.65 25.42 -14.00
C THR A 393 9.16 26.85 -14.11
N LYS A 394 8.31 27.30 -13.19
CA LYS A 394 7.75 28.66 -13.18
C LYS A 394 7.79 29.23 -11.75
N ARG A 395 8.01 30.54 -11.64
CA ARG A 395 7.83 31.29 -10.38
C ARG A 395 6.36 31.45 -10.03
#